data_011ba43e87002e1cd9c8d39b6caab486
#
_entry.id   011ba43e87002e1cd9c8d39b6caab486
#
_cell.length_a   1.000
_cell.length_b   1.000
_cell.length_c   1.000
_cell.angle_alpha   90.00
_cell.angle_beta   90.00
_cell.angle_gamma   90.00
#
_symmetry.space_group_name_H-M   'P 1'
#
loop_
_entity.id
_entity.type
_entity.pdbx_description
1 polymer ?
#
loop_
_entity_poly.entity_id
_entity_poly.type
_entity_poly.pdbx_seq_one_letter_code
_entity_poly.pdbx_strand_id
1 'polypeptide(L)'
;MKESVRRIQQDGYSTVLRDLVKRWQIQKACVEYIKRENEHSFFSLFNHNELCCYHEGLVEESSAVLLELCLDRVVEVNTDLHELLKVNGEEVKGIEHNVVLSLNDDGERWEGDVLNREPYGWGVLYDSEGEKKYEGFMIGDVNVCYGTRYYSDIQKVEYEGGWFEGKRWGIGVQYDRNGNKVFDGEWMNDEQLSERVVLNEESQFLHNHIEELVVSNNRCNDPEWTVLDLRVLIKLKGLTVGDLCFKHVKEVILVGLKQLETVVIGDDCFTENEYDQLDDDNPYGHFYLKDCERVRELTIGCGSFSGYTVCEIENVDSLEVIEMGDLDEDSCNFYNASLELKSDSLMRN
;
A
#
# COMPACT_ATOMS: atom_id res chain seq x y z
N MET A 1 8.20 12.31 4.53
CA MET A 1 9.52 12.35 3.85
C MET A 1 10.33 13.61 4.18
N LYS A 2 9.91 14.85 3.84
CA LYS A 2 10.73 16.06 4.11
C LYS A 2 11.05 16.26 5.60
N GLU A 3 10.12 16.02 6.50
CA GLU A 3 10.34 16.20 7.96
C GLU A 3 11.23 15.07 8.53
N SER A 4 11.06 13.84 8.09
CA SER A 4 11.91 12.72 8.50
C SER A 4 13.35 12.91 8.02
N VAL A 5 13.53 13.33 6.76
CA VAL A 5 14.87 13.69 6.22
C VAL A 5 15.48 14.85 7.02
N ARG A 6 14.70 15.88 7.36
CA ARG A 6 15.16 16.99 8.17
C ARG A 6 15.57 16.56 9.59
N ARG A 7 14.80 15.67 10.22
CA ARG A 7 15.14 15.09 11.52
C ARG A 7 16.40 14.23 11.45
N ILE A 8 16.55 13.40 10.42
CA ILE A 8 17.79 12.64 10.19
C ILE A 8 19.01 13.54 10.10
N GLN A 9 18.89 14.67 9.40
CA GLN A 9 19.98 15.65 9.30
C GLN A 9 20.29 16.36 10.62
N GLN A 10 19.29 16.57 11.49
CA GLN A 10 19.43 17.29 12.77
C GLN A 10 19.85 16.39 13.94
N ASP A 11 19.21 15.23 14.08
CA ASP A 11 19.27 14.39 15.28
C ASP A 11 20.13 13.14 15.08
N GLY A 12 20.55 12.90 13.85
CA GLY A 12 21.26 11.68 13.45
C GLY A 12 20.32 10.49 13.24
N TYR A 13 20.67 9.67 12.26
CA TYR A 13 19.86 8.55 11.77
C TYR A 13 19.52 7.54 12.87
N SER A 14 20.48 7.19 13.72
CA SER A 14 20.28 6.15 14.77
C SER A 14 19.25 6.53 15.82
N THR A 15 19.07 7.83 16.13
CA THR A 15 18.06 8.29 17.10
C THR A 15 16.67 8.21 16.49
N VAL A 16 16.51 8.71 15.26
CA VAL A 16 15.24 8.64 14.54
C VAL A 16 14.81 7.18 14.30
N LEU A 17 15.76 6.33 13.91
CA LEU A 17 15.52 4.89 13.71
C LEU A 17 15.05 4.19 14.99
N ARG A 18 15.68 4.48 16.12
CA ARG A 18 15.32 3.89 17.42
C ARG A 18 13.90 4.25 17.85
N ASP A 19 13.50 5.52 17.62
CA ASP A 19 12.14 5.98 17.90
C ASP A 19 11.13 5.29 16.99
N LEU A 20 11.46 5.14 15.71
CA LEU A 20 10.62 4.46 14.72
C LEU A 20 10.47 2.97 15.05
N VAL A 21 11.55 2.27 15.40
CA VAL A 21 11.49 0.84 15.82
C VAL A 21 10.59 0.67 17.03
N LYS A 22 10.69 1.56 18.03
CA LYS A 22 9.85 1.50 19.22
C LYS A 22 8.37 1.71 18.88
N ARG A 23 8.06 2.68 18.01
CA ARG A 23 6.69 2.90 17.53
C ARG A 23 6.17 1.71 16.74
N TRP A 24 7.00 1.17 15.84
CA TRP A 24 6.66 -0.02 15.05
C TRP A 24 6.33 -1.23 15.94
N GLN A 25 7.07 -1.48 17.01
CA GLN A 25 6.76 -2.58 17.94
C GLN A 25 5.36 -2.45 18.56
N ILE A 26 4.96 -1.22 18.89
CA ILE A 26 3.62 -0.93 19.40
C ILE A 26 2.59 -1.15 18.29
N GLN A 27 2.82 -0.63 17.10
CA GLN A 27 1.94 -0.78 15.94
C GLN A 27 1.77 -2.23 15.52
N LYS A 28 2.86 -3.00 15.48
CA LYS A 28 2.80 -4.43 15.18
C LYS A 28 1.85 -5.18 16.11
N ALA A 29 1.90 -4.91 17.41
CA ALA A 29 0.99 -5.53 18.37
C ALA A 29 -0.47 -5.13 18.12
N CYS A 30 -0.72 -3.86 17.78
CA CYS A 30 -2.06 -3.38 17.43
C CYS A 30 -2.57 -4.02 16.13
N VAL A 31 -1.73 -4.12 15.11
CA VAL A 31 -2.10 -4.75 13.83
C VAL A 31 -2.39 -6.24 14.01
N GLU A 32 -1.57 -6.95 14.79
CA GLU A 32 -1.83 -8.36 15.10
C GLU A 32 -3.16 -8.55 15.85
N TYR A 33 -3.50 -7.60 16.74
CA TYR A 33 -4.81 -7.57 17.38
C TYR A 33 -5.93 -7.33 16.37
N ILE A 34 -5.83 -6.29 15.54
CA ILE A 34 -6.82 -5.97 14.50
C ILE A 34 -7.02 -7.15 13.55
N LYS A 35 -5.95 -7.78 13.06
CA LYS A 35 -6.03 -8.95 12.19
C LYS A 35 -6.75 -10.11 12.86
N ARG A 36 -6.44 -10.40 14.11
CA ARG A 36 -7.07 -11.49 14.86
C ARG A 36 -8.57 -11.25 15.07
N GLU A 37 -8.95 -10.01 15.38
CA GLU A 37 -10.37 -9.65 15.57
C GLU A 37 -11.15 -9.52 14.24
N ASN A 38 -10.42 -9.34 13.12
CA ASN A 38 -10.98 -9.15 11.78
C ASN A 38 -10.40 -10.14 10.76
N GLU A 39 -10.13 -11.38 11.16
CA GLU A 39 -9.48 -12.40 10.32
C GLU A 39 -10.21 -12.64 8.99
N HIS A 40 -11.53 -12.44 8.98
CA HIS A 40 -12.42 -12.58 7.83
C HIS A 40 -12.99 -11.25 7.35
N SER A 41 -12.27 -10.17 7.52
CA SER A 41 -12.68 -8.83 7.09
C SER A 41 -11.89 -8.37 5.86
N PHE A 42 -12.32 -7.22 5.30
CA PHE A 42 -11.61 -6.54 4.23
C PHE A 42 -10.11 -6.34 4.51
N PHE A 43 -9.71 -6.18 5.77
CA PHE A 43 -8.30 -6.10 6.16
C PHE A 43 -7.47 -7.34 5.82
N SER A 44 -8.09 -8.49 5.58
CA SER A 44 -7.37 -9.69 5.13
C SER A 44 -6.72 -9.52 3.76
N LEU A 45 -7.19 -8.57 2.94
CA LEU A 45 -6.62 -8.22 1.65
C LEU A 45 -5.33 -7.41 1.76
N PHE A 46 -5.05 -6.81 2.93
CA PHE A 46 -3.83 -6.05 3.15
C PHE A 46 -2.71 -6.93 3.68
N ASN A 47 -1.50 -6.67 3.22
CA ASN A 47 -0.35 -7.30 3.85
C ASN A 47 -0.06 -6.67 5.23
N HIS A 48 0.76 -7.35 6.02
CA HIS A 48 1.08 -6.92 7.39
C HIS A 48 1.69 -5.51 7.46
N ASN A 49 2.57 -5.18 6.51
CA ASN A 49 3.30 -3.92 6.52
C ASN A 49 2.39 -2.72 6.29
N GLU A 50 1.40 -2.86 5.42
CA GLU A 50 0.45 -1.80 5.12
C GLU A 50 -0.49 -1.49 6.26
N LEU A 51 -0.94 -2.52 6.97
CA LEU A 51 -1.73 -2.33 8.19
C LEU A 51 -0.92 -1.64 9.31
N CYS A 52 0.41 -1.87 9.38
CA CYS A 52 1.27 -1.12 10.29
C CYS A 52 1.28 0.38 10.00
N CYS A 53 1.21 0.78 8.73
CA CYS A 53 1.16 2.18 8.33
C CYS A 53 -0.18 2.86 8.65
N TYR A 54 -1.27 2.11 8.68
CA TYR A 54 -2.62 2.61 8.93
C TYR A 54 -2.81 3.17 10.35
N HIS A 55 -2.24 2.52 11.37
CA HIS A 55 -2.67 2.72 12.77
C HIS A 55 -2.31 4.05 13.43
N GLU A 56 -1.49 4.92 12.86
CA GLU A 56 -1.07 6.17 13.53
C GLU A 56 -1.12 7.43 12.66
N GLY A 57 -1.71 7.42 11.49
CA GLY A 57 -1.66 8.60 10.60
C GLY A 57 -0.23 8.95 10.17
N LEU A 58 0.73 8.03 10.32
CA LEU A 58 2.13 8.18 9.91
C LEU A 58 2.33 7.99 8.41
N VAL A 59 1.25 7.84 7.70
CA VAL A 59 1.19 7.34 6.34
C VAL A 59 1.84 8.28 5.32
N GLU A 60 1.86 9.60 5.54
CA GLU A 60 2.44 10.54 4.56
C GLU A 60 3.97 10.68 4.64
N GLU A 61 4.56 10.43 5.81
CA GLU A 61 5.97 10.78 6.02
C GLU A 61 6.94 9.60 6.12
N SER A 62 6.45 8.39 6.33
CA SER A 62 7.31 7.30 6.77
C SER A 62 7.03 5.95 6.13
N SER A 63 6.19 5.85 5.09
CA SER A 63 5.83 4.55 4.52
C SER A 63 7.04 3.74 4.07
N ALA A 64 7.99 4.33 3.36
CA ALA A 64 9.21 3.66 2.94
C ALA A 64 10.10 3.27 4.15
N VAL A 65 10.30 4.19 5.11
CA VAL A 65 11.12 3.94 6.30
C VAL A 65 10.46 2.94 7.25
N LEU A 66 9.14 2.97 7.39
CA LEU A 66 8.40 2.00 8.22
C LEU A 66 8.34 0.62 7.57
N LEU A 67 8.23 0.55 6.26
CA LEU A 67 8.34 -0.69 5.50
C LEU A 67 9.74 -1.30 5.67
N GLU A 68 10.79 -0.50 5.57
CA GLU A 68 12.16 -0.94 5.87
C GLU A 68 12.33 -1.45 7.30
N LEU A 69 11.62 -0.86 8.27
CA LEU A 69 11.66 -1.28 9.68
C LEU A 69 10.82 -2.52 10.00
N CYS A 70 9.83 -2.83 9.19
CA CYS A 70 9.06 -4.07 9.28
C CYS A 70 9.86 -5.28 8.77
N LEU A 71 11.04 -5.06 8.23
CA LEU A 71 11.88 -6.05 7.59
C LEU A 71 12.98 -6.51 8.57
N ASP A 72 13.42 -7.74 8.42
CA ASP A 72 14.38 -8.36 9.34
C ASP A 72 15.76 -7.71 9.31
N ARG A 73 16.03 -6.87 8.30
CA ARG A 73 17.33 -6.23 8.10
C ARG A 73 17.18 -4.76 7.70
N VAL A 74 17.77 -3.87 8.48
CA VAL A 74 17.87 -2.43 8.18
C VAL A 74 19.31 -2.11 7.80
N VAL A 75 19.50 -1.50 6.64
CA VAL A 75 20.80 -1.16 6.10
C VAL A 75 20.92 0.36 5.95
N GLU A 76 22.01 0.92 6.46
CA GLU A 76 22.35 2.35 6.33
C GLU A 76 23.55 2.50 5.39
N VAL A 77 23.41 3.30 4.34
CA VAL A 77 24.45 3.51 3.33
C VAL A 77 24.72 4.99 3.11
N ASN A 78 25.93 5.29 2.68
CA ASN A 78 26.28 6.57 2.07
C ASN A 78 26.13 6.42 0.55
N THR A 79 25.09 7.01 -0.01
CA THR A 79 24.81 6.92 -1.45
C THR A 79 25.80 7.68 -2.32
N ASP A 80 26.40 8.75 -1.80
CA ASP A 80 27.36 9.57 -2.56
C ASP A 80 28.73 8.87 -2.70
N LEU A 81 29.11 8.12 -1.68
CA LEU A 81 30.39 7.38 -1.63
C LEU A 81 30.21 5.88 -1.94
N HIS A 82 28.98 5.42 -2.10
CA HIS A 82 28.64 4.00 -2.25
C HIS A 82 29.20 3.13 -1.10
N GLU A 83 29.12 3.63 0.12
CA GLU A 83 29.64 2.94 1.30
C GLU A 83 28.49 2.41 2.17
N LEU A 84 28.61 1.16 2.57
CA LEU A 84 27.75 0.54 3.58
C LEU A 84 28.25 0.93 4.97
N LEU A 85 27.40 1.60 5.75
CA LEU A 85 27.76 2.15 7.05
C LEU A 85 27.36 1.25 8.21
N LYS A 86 26.10 0.81 8.22
CA LYS A 86 25.54 0.00 9.30
C LYS A 86 24.57 -1.06 8.78
N VAL A 87 24.46 -2.14 9.53
CA VAL A 87 23.44 -3.17 9.37
C VAL A 87 22.79 -3.39 10.72
N ASN A 88 21.46 -3.28 10.77
CA ASN A 88 20.64 -3.37 11.99
C ASN A 88 21.12 -2.41 13.11
N GLY A 89 21.62 -1.23 12.73
CA GLY A 89 22.10 -0.19 13.63
C GLY A 89 23.54 -0.40 14.13
N GLU A 90 24.22 -1.47 13.76
CA GLU A 90 25.61 -1.72 14.11
C GLU A 90 26.55 -1.27 12.99
N GLU A 91 27.62 -0.56 13.34
CA GLU A 91 28.66 -0.17 12.38
C GLU A 91 29.35 -1.40 11.81
N VAL A 92 29.47 -1.45 10.48
CA VAL A 92 30.21 -2.50 9.80
C VAL A 92 31.69 -2.16 9.78
N LYS A 93 32.52 -3.08 10.27
CA LYS A 93 33.99 -2.90 10.33
C LYS A 93 34.70 -4.04 9.59
N GLY A 94 35.85 -3.70 8.99
CA GLY A 94 36.67 -4.68 8.33
C GLY A 94 36.27 -4.99 6.89
N ILE A 95 35.49 -4.13 6.27
CA ILE A 95 35.21 -4.20 4.83
C ILE A 95 36.52 -3.99 4.07
N GLU A 96 36.83 -4.89 3.16
CA GLU A 96 37.90 -4.79 2.20
C GLU A 96 37.34 -4.23 0.89
N HIS A 97 37.91 -3.13 0.41
CA HIS A 97 37.42 -2.43 -0.79
C HIS A 97 38.18 -2.87 -2.06
N ASN A 98 37.49 -2.80 -3.20
CA ASN A 98 38.06 -3.08 -4.53
C ASN A 98 38.63 -4.49 -4.63
N VAL A 99 38.00 -5.46 -4.05
CA VAL A 99 38.40 -6.88 -4.09
C VAL A 99 37.78 -7.57 -5.29
N VAL A 100 38.53 -8.43 -5.96
CA VAL A 100 38.01 -9.37 -6.96
C VAL A 100 37.80 -10.71 -6.28
N LEU A 101 36.59 -11.14 -6.12
CA LEU A 101 36.18 -12.37 -5.45
C LEU A 101 35.57 -13.35 -6.45
N SER A 102 36.15 -14.54 -6.63
CA SER A 102 35.50 -15.63 -7.35
C SER A 102 34.41 -16.22 -6.49
N LEU A 103 33.18 -16.29 -7.02
CA LEU A 103 32.03 -16.80 -6.29
C LEU A 103 31.82 -18.30 -6.47
N ASN A 104 32.26 -18.84 -7.63
CA ASN A 104 32.16 -20.26 -7.94
C ASN A 104 33.18 -20.69 -8.96
N ASP A 105 33.24 -21.99 -9.28
CA ASP A 105 34.19 -22.58 -10.25
C ASP A 105 33.73 -22.31 -11.70
N ASP A 106 32.51 -21.86 -11.94
CA ASP A 106 31.98 -21.59 -13.28
C ASP A 106 32.38 -20.21 -13.81
N GLY A 107 33.03 -19.38 -13.00
CA GLY A 107 33.62 -18.10 -13.40
C GLY A 107 32.78 -16.87 -12.99
N GLU A 108 31.69 -17.04 -12.26
CA GLU A 108 30.99 -15.88 -11.65
C GLU A 108 31.90 -15.20 -10.64
N ARG A 109 31.95 -13.88 -10.67
CA ARG A 109 32.78 -13.08 -9.78
C ARG A 109 32.11 -11.80 -9.32
N TRP A 110 32.52 -11.37 -8.14
CA TRP A 110 32.21 -10.07 -7.57
C TRP A 110 33.44 -9.17 -7.61
N GLU A 111 33.26 -7.93 -8.04
CA GLU A 111 34.31 -6.90 -8.00
C GLU A 111 33.77 -5.71 -7.17
N GLY A 112 34.23 -5.60 -5.91
CA GLY A 112 33.71 -4.57 -5.01
C GLY A 112 34.11 -4.78 -3.56
N ASP A 113 33.25 -4.39 -2.67
CA ASP A 113 33.40 -4.48 -1.23
C ASP A 113 33.15 -5.91 -0.74
N VAL A 114 34.01 -6.38 0.16
CA VAL A 114 34.01 -7.76 0.67
C VAL A 114 34.18 -7.74 2.19
N LEU A 115 33.43 -8.59 2.88
CA LEU A 115 33.64 -8.90 4.29
C LEU A 115 33.57 -10.41 4.48
N ASN A 116 34.58 -10.96 5.18
CA ASN A 116 34.70 -12.41 5.44
C ASN A 116 34.61 -13.29 4.18
N ARG A 117 35.15 -12.83 3.05
CA ARG A 117 35.15 -13.50 1.73
C ARG A 117 33.73 -13.63 1.11
N GLU A 118 32.84 -12.71 1.43
CA GLU A 118 31.52 -12.59 0.81
C GLU A 118 31.33 -11.15 0.32
N PRO A 119 30.55 -10.92 -0.75
CA PRO A 119 30.12 -9.57 -1.14
C PRO A 119 29.49 -8.85 0.05
N TYR A 120 29.98 -7.64 0.35
CA TYR A 120 29.45 -6.90 1.49
C TYR A 120 29.59 -5.39 1.32
N GLY A 121 28.71 -4.80 0.58
CA GLY A 121 28.72 -3.39 0.21
C GLY A 121 28.50 -3.19 -1.27
N TRP A 122 29.13 -2.17 -1.83
CA TRP A 122 28.98 -1.81 -3.24
C TRP A 122 29.94 -2.59 -4.14
N GLY A 123 29.46 -2.99 -5.33
CA GLY A 123 30.29 -3.62 -6.33
C GLY A 123 29.54 -4.04 -7.56
N VAL A 124 30.20 -4.84 -8.38
CA VAL A 124 29.69 -5.37 -9.65
C VAL A 124 29.77 -6.89 -9.64
N LEU A 125 28.62 -7.52 -9.92
CA LEU A 125 28.53 -8.97 -10.13
C LEU A 125 28.60 -9.27 -11.62
N TYR A 126 29.49 -10.16 -11.99
CA TYR A 126 29.63 -10.69 -13.35
C TYR A 126 29.18 -12.14 -13.40
N ASP A 127 28.60 -12.54 -14.52
CA ASP A 127 28.28 -13.93 -14.80
C ASP A 127 29.52 -14.76 -15.25
N SER A 128 29.30 -16.05 -15.57
CA SER A 128 30.35 -16.97 -16.00
C SER A 128 30.95 -16.60 -17.35
N GLU A 129 30.32 -15.81 -18.18
CA GLU A 129 30.81 -15.32 -19.46
C GLU A 129 31.59 -14.01 -19.30
N GLY A 130 31.61 -13.45 -18.08
CA GLY A 130 32.25 -12.19 -17.75
C GLY A 130 31.45 -10.97 -18.06
N GLU A 131 30.14 -11.13 -18.30
CA GLU A 131 29.21 -10.07 -18.59
C GLU A 131 28.60 -9.53 -17.29
N LYS A 132 28.31 -8.22 -17.26
CA LYS A 132 27.75 -7.56 -16.08
C LYS A 132 26.30 -8.02 -15.84
N LYS A 133 26.02 -8.54 -14.64
CA LYS A 133 24.71 -9.03 -14.20
C LYS A 133 24.03 -8.06 -13.23
N TYR A 134 24.81 -7.47 -12.32
CA TYR A 134 24.30 -6.53 -11.33
C TYR A 134 25.39 -5.52 -10.92
N GLU A 135 24.99 -4.31 -10.59
CA GLU A 135 25.85 -3.28 -10.00
C GLU A 135 25.09 -2.58 -8.89
N GLY A 136 25.58 -2.66 -7.65
CA GLY A 136 24.86 -2.10 -6.50
C GLY A 136 25.33 -2.67 -5.17
N PHE A 137 24.49 -2.49 -4.15
CA PHE A 137 24.77 -3.02 -2.83
C PHE A 137 24.34 -4.49 -2.71
N MET A 138 25.25 -5.31 -2.18
CA MET A 138 24.97 -6.70 -1.81
C MET A 138 25.42 -7.01 -0.39
N ILE A 139 24.73 -7.95 0.24
CA ILE A 139 25.17 -8.60 1.48
C ILE A 139 25.05 -10.11 1.26
N GLY A 140 26.22 -10.78 1.20
CA GLY A 140 26.27 -12.15 0.75
C GLY A 140 25.82 -12.29 -0.71
N ASP A 141 24.82 -13.11 -0.96
CA ASP A 141 24.20 -13.35 -2.27
C ASP A 141 22.92 -12.50 -2.51
N VAL A 142 22.64 -11.55 -1.61
CA VAL A 142 21.37 -10.81 -1.59
C VAL A 142 21.58 -9.35 -1.99
N ASN A 143 20.83 -8.89 -2.99
CA ASN A 143 20.76 -7.48 -3.36
C ASN A 143 20.02 -6.69 -2.28
N VAL A 144 20.56 -5.55 -1.88
CA VAL A 144 19.97 -4.68 -0.85
C VAL A 144 20.08 -3.21 -1.25
N CYS A 145 19.29 -2.35 -0.61
CA CYS A 145 19.27 -0.89 -0.77
C CYS A 145 18.97 -0.41 -2.19
N TYR A 146 19.99 -0.30 -3.02
CA TYR A 146 19.90 0.23 -4.39
C TYR A 146 20.88 -0.48 -5.30
N GLY A 147 20.46 -0.68 -6.56
CA GLY A 147 21.33 -1.25 -7.59
C GLY A 147 20.66 -1.38 -8.94
N THR A 148 21.48 -1.73 -9.92
CA THR A 148 21.09 -1.90 -11.31
C THR A 148 21.30 -3.33 -11.76
N ARG A 149 20.25 -3.98 -12.24
CA ARG A 149 20.30 -5.32 -12.85
C ARG A 149 20.33 -5.20 -14.37
N TYR A 150 21.10 -6.07 -15.00
CA TYR A 150 21.31 -6.07 -16.44
C TYR A 150 20.77 -7.35 -17.08
N TYR A 151 20.30 -7.23 -18.32
CA TYR A 151 20.25 -8.34 -19.26
C TYR A 151 21.67 -8.65 -19.67
N SER A 152 22.32 -9.63 -19.05
CA SER A 152 23.76 -9.88 -19.22
C SER A 152 24.13 -10.18 -20.67
N ASP A 153 23.30 -10.92 -21.39
CA ASP A 153 23.52 -11.30 -22.79
C ASP A 153 23.53 -10.13 -23.79
N ILE A 154 22.95 -8.98 -23.47
CA ILE A 154 22.89 -7.79 -24.33
C ILE A 154 23.42 -6.52 -23.65
N GLN A 155 23.90 -6.64 -22.42
CA GLN A 155 24.46 -5.57 -21.60
C GLN A 155 23.62 -4.31 -21.52
N LYS A 156 22.30 -4.48 -21.45
CA LYS A 156 21.34 -3.40 -21.23
C LYS A 156 20.74 -3.49 -19.84
N VAL A 157 20.40 -2.34 -19.29
CA VAL A 157 19.70 -2.25 -18.01
C VAL A 157 18.35 -2.96 -18.11
N GLU A 158 18.06 -3.85 -17.18
CA GLU A 158 16.77 -4.48 -16.95
C GLU A 158 15.97 -3.72 -15.89
N TYR A 159 16.62 -3.40 -14.79
CA TYR A 159 16.00 -2.69 -13.66
C TYR A 159 17.03 -1.82 -12.95
N GLU A 160 16.60 -0.63 -12.56
CA GLU A 160 17.39 0.30 -11.74
C GLU A 160 16.51 0.82 -10.62
N GLY A 161 16.87 0.58 -9.36
CA GLY A 161 16.06 1.02 -8.23
C GLY A 161 16.38 0.32 -6.92
N GLY A 162 15.40 0.37 -6.03
CA GLY A 162 15.48 -0.19 -4.69
C GLY A 162 15.43 -1.72 -4.66
N TRP A 163 16.14 -2.29 -3.69
CA TRP A 163 16.24 -3.72 -3.46
C TRP A 163 16.11 -4.04 -1.98
N PHE A 164 15.32 -5.06 -1.69
CA PHE A 164 15.20 -5.62 -0.36
C PHE A 164 15.15 -7.14 -0.41
N GLU A 165 16.03 -7.80 0.37
CA GLU A 165 16.16 -9.26 0.44
C GLU A 165 16.16 -9.93 -0.96
N GLY A 166 16.91 -9.35 -1.91
CA GLY A 166 17.04 -9.85 -3.28
C GLY A 166 15.88 -9.53 -4.22
N LYS A 167 14.84 -8.85 -3.75
CA LYS A 167 13.65 -8.48 -4.51
C LYS A 167 13.62 -6.99 -4.81
N ARG A 168 12.97 -6.61 -5.91
CA ARG A 168 12.71 -5.20 -6.22
C ARG A 168 11.78 -4.63 -5.18
N TRP A 169 12.16 -3.45 -4.65
CA TRP A 169 11.45 -2.81 -3.55
C TRP A 169 11.62 -1.29 -3.60
N GLY A 170 10.57 -0.53 -3.24
CA GLY A 170 10.60 0.92 -3.29
C GLY A 170 10.59 1.46 -4.71
N ILE A 171 11.15 2.63 -4.92
CA ILE A 171 11.15 3.28 -6.24
C ILE A 171 12.14 2.60 -7.18
N GLY A 172 11.71 2.33 -8.42
CA GLY A 172 12.55 1.77 -9.44
C GLY A 172 11.97 1.82 -10.85
N VAL A 173 12.86 1.70 -11.80
CA VAL A 173 12.54 1.75 -13.24
C VAL A 173 12.88 0.42 -13.88
N GLN A 174 11.93 -0.15 -14.60
CA GLN A 174 12.11 -1.35 -15.41
C GLN A 174 12.21 -0.99 -16.88
N TYR A 175 13.11 -1.66 -17.58
CA TYR A 175 13.33 -1.52 -19.01
C TYR A 175 13.12 -2.84 -19.76
N ASP A 176 12.68 -2.76 -21.00
CA ASP A 176 12.64 -3.91 -21.91
C ASP A 176 14.03 -4.19 -22.51
N ARG A 177 14.17 -5.31 -23.25
CA ARG A 177 15.40 -5.68 -23.93
C ARG A 177 15.83 -4.70 -25.04
N ASN A 178 14.96 -3.80 -25.48
CA ASN A 178 15.29 -2.74 -26.42
C ASN A 178 15.86 -1.50 -25.71
N GLY A 179 15.68 -1.41 -24.39
CA GLY A 179 16.05 -0.27 -23.55
C GLY A 179 14.95 0.77 -23.41
N ASN A 180 13.70 0.43 -23.78
CA ASN A 180 12.56 1.29 -23.53
C ASN A 180 12.12 1.11 -22.10
N LYS A 181 11.75 2.21 -21.46
CA LYS A 181 11.14 2.20 -20.12
C LYS A 181 9.77 1.51 -20.19
N VAL A 182 9.58 0.46 -19.39
CA VAL A 182 8.35 -0.33 -19.30
C VAL A 182 7.52 0.10 -18.08
N PHE A 183 8.21 0.39 -16.99
CA PHE A 183 7.57 0.83 -15.75
C PHE A 183 8.51 1.79 -15.01
N ASP A 184 7.96 2.81 -14.40
CA ASP A 184 8.64 3.80 -13.56
C ASP A 184 7.74 4.10 -12.36
N GLY A 185 8.04 3.53 -11.21
CA GLY A 185 7.17 3.63 -10.05
C GLY A 185 7.64 2.80 -8.86
N GLU A 186 6.72 2.46 -8.00
CA GLU A 186 6.99 1.71 -6.78
C GLU A 186 6.87 0.19 -6.97
N TRP A 187 7.68 -0.54 -6.21
CA TRP A 187 7.79 -1.99 -6.21
C TRP A 187 7.67 -2.53 -4.79
N MET A 188 7.08 -3.69 -4.65
CA MET A 188 7.03 -4.45 -3.40
C MET A 188 7.11 -5.94 -3.70
N ASN A 189 8.13 -6.64 -3.16
CA ASN A 189 8.35 -8.08 -3.37
C ASN A 189 8.38 -8.52 -4.84
N ASP A 190 9.04 -7.74 -5.72
CA ASP A 190 9.09 -7.93 -7.19
C ASP A 190 7.80 -7.57 -7.95
N GLU A 191 6.76 -7.16 -7.27
CA GLU A 191 5.51 -6.72 -7.89
C GLU A 191 5.48 -5.20 -8.09
N GLN A 192 4.95 -4.78 -9.24
CA GLN A 192 4.71 -3.36 -9.53
C GLN A 192 3.49 -2.90 -8.75
N LEU A 193 3.62 -1.83 -7.97
CA LEU A 193 2.47 -1.22 -7.32
C LEU A 193 1.71 -0.36 -8.33
N SER A 194 0.51 -0.77 -8.65
CA SER A 194 -0.37 -0.03 -9.56
C SER A 194 -1.22 0.96 -8.78
N GLU A 195 -1.24 2.22 -9.20
CA GLU A 195 -2.16 3.23 -8.65
C GLU A 195 -3.63 2.85 -8.86
N ARG A 196 -3.91 2.01 -9.86
CA ARG A 196 -5.24 1.48 -10.14
C ARG A 196 -5.31 -0.01 -9.88
N VAL A 197 -6.17 -0.42 -8.96
CA VAL A 197 -6.40 -1.83 -8.60
C VAL A 197 -7.83 -2.21 -8.94
N VAL A 198 -7.98 -3.38 -9.59
CA VAL A 198 -9.28 -3.96 -9.93
C VAL A 198 -9.42 -5.28 -9.18
N LEU A 199 -10.30 -5.33 -8.19
CA LEU A 199 -10.63 -6.56 -7.49
C LEU A 199 -11.53 -7.45 -8.36
N ASN A 200 -10.97 -8.54 -8.85
CA ASN A 200 -11.63 -9.54 -9.67
C ASN A 200 -11.51 -10.94 -9.03
N GLU A 201 -11.42 -12.02 -9.81
CA GLU A 201 -11.35 -13.40 -9.28
C GLU A 201 -10.00 -13.78 -8.67
N GLU A 202 -8.95 -13.05 -8.99
CA GLU A 202 -7.61 -13.34 -8.51
C GLU A 202 -7.33 -12.59 -7.21
N SER A 203 -6.57 -13.20 -6.32
CA SER A 203 -6.13 -12.55 -5.10
C SER A 203 -5.23 -11.37 -5.43
N GLN A 204 -5.72 -10.18 -5.29
CA GLN A 204 -4.95 -8.96 -5.45
C GLN A 204 -4.67 -8.36 -4.09
N PHE A 205 -3.44 -7.86 -3.93
CA PHE A 205 -3.06 -7.14 -2.73
C PHE A 205 -3.51 -5.69 -2.83
N LEU A 206 -4.10 -5.19 -1.76
CA LEU A 206 -4.33 -3.77 -1.60
C LEU A 206 -3.13 -3.13 -0.90
N HIS A 207 -2.85 -1.89 -1.27
CA HIS A 207 -1.77 -1.09 -0.70
C HIS A 207 -2.19 0.38 -0.59
N ASN A 208 -1.52 1.14 0.26
CA ASN A 208 -1.89 2.53 0.57
C ASN A 208 -1.58 3.54 -0.56
N HIS A 209 -0.96 3.10 -1.65
CA HIS A 209 -0.65 3.93 -2.83
C HIS A 209 -1.74 3.87 -3.90
N ILE A 210 -2.83 3.13 -3.67
CA ILE A 210 -3.94 3.06 -4.61
C ILE A 210 -4.61 4.43 -4.74
N GLU A 211 -4.74 4.89 -5.98
CA GLU A 211 -5.51 6.09 -6.34
C GLU A 211 -6.90 5.74 -6.88
N GLU A 212 -7.02 4.60 -7.56
CA GLU A 212 -8.28 4.11 -8.13
C GLU A 212 -8.55 2.68 -7.68
N LEU A 213 -9.61 2.46 -6.93
CA LEU A 213 -10.08 1.14 -6.53
C LEU A 213 -11.36 0.79 -7.28
N VAL A 214 -11.31 -0.30 -8.04
CA VAL A 214 -12.46 -0.82 -8.78
C VAL A 214 -12.78 -2.23 -8.27
N VAL A 215 -13.99 -2.45 -7.84
CA VAL A 215 -14.51 -3.77 -7.46
C VAL A 215 -15.40 -4.27 -8.59
N SER A 216 -15.07 -5.40 -9.18
CA SER A 216 -15.86 -6.01 -10.26
C SER A 216 -17.19 -6.54 -9.72
N ASN A 217 -18.20 -6.68 -10.60
CA ASN A 217 -19.52 -7.16 -10.23
C ASN A 217 -19.48 -8.49 -9.47
N ASN A 218 -20.36 -8.62 -8.50
CA ASN A 218 -20.56 -9.84 -7.69
C ASN A 218 -19.29 -10.27 -6.92
N ARG A 219 -18.57 -9.31 -6.33
CA ARG A 219 -17.34 -9.55 -5.56
C ARG A 219 -17.47 -9.11 -4.11
N CYS A 220 -16.51 -9.54 -3.29
CA CYS A 220 -16.41 -9.19 -1.89
C CYS A 220 -17.66 -9.60 -1.07
N ASN A 221 -18.23 -10.75 -1.39
CA ASN A 221 -19.47 -11.27 -0.78
C ASN A 221 -19.19 -12.38 0.25
N ASP A 222 -18.02 -12.37 0.90
CA ASP A 222 -17.74 -13.28 2.01
C ASP A 222 -18.67 -12.95 3.19
N PRO A 223 -19.43 -13.95 3.72
CA PRO A 223 -20.36 -13.73 4.83
C PRO A 223 -19.73 -13.18 6.11
N GLU A 224 -18.45 -13.37 6.26
CA GLU A 224 -17.72 -12.89 7.44
C GLU A 224 -17.22 -11.45 7.30
N TRP A 225 -17.33 -10.87 6.10
CA TRP A 225 -16.97 -9.48 5.85
C TRP A 225 -18.11 -8.54 6.23
N THR A 226 -18.07 -8.05 7.44
CA THR A 226 -19.12 -7.18 7.99
C THR A 226 -18.78 -5.69 7.95
N VAL A 227 -17.51 -5.33 7.73
CA VAL A 227 -17.04 -3.94 7.72
C VAL A 227 -16.17 -3.69 6.48
N LEU A 228 -16.45 -2.60 5.76
CA LEU A 228 -15.62 -2.03 4.73
C LEU A 228 -15.00 -0.72 5.24
N ASP A 229 -13.76 -0.78 5.70
CA ASP A 229 -13.01 0.38 6.18
C ASP A 229 -11.91 0.75 5.19
N LEU A 230 -12.07 1.87 4.48
CA LEU A 230 -11.12 2.35 3.48
C LEU A 230 -10.18 3.45 3.98
N ARG A 231 -10.18 3.79 5.27
CA ARG A 231 -9.34 4.85 5.84
C ARG A 231 -7.84 4.64 5.60
N VAL A 232 -7.41 3.41 5.37
CA VAL A 232 -6.02 3.06 5.03
C VAL A 232 -5.60 3.55 3.65
N LEU A 233 -6.54 3.76 2.71
CA LEU A 233 -6.28 4.16 1.33
C LEU A 233 -6.21 5.70 1.20
N ILE A 234 -5.28 6.31 1.87
CA ILE A 234 -5.18 7.78 1.98
C ILE A 234 -4.94 8.52 0.65
N LYS A 235 -4.44 7.82 -0.38
CA LYS A 235 -4.23 8.39 -1.72
C LYS A 235 -5.41 8.13 -2.66
N LEU A 236 -6.45 7.44 -2.17
CA LEU A 236 -7.61 7.08 -2.98
C LEU A 236 -8.29 8.33 -3.52
N LYS A 237 -8.43 8.40 -4.85
CA LYS A 237 -9.13 9.46 -5.60
C LYS A 237 -10.48 8.99 -6.11
N GLY A 238 -10.56 7.72 -6.55
CA GLY A 238 -11.78 7.13 -7.08
C GLY A 238 -12.08 5.76 -6.48
N LEU A 239 -13.34 5.58 -6.06
CA LEU A 239 -13.90 4.28 -5.68
C LEU A 239 -15.01 3.93 -6.64
N THR A 240 -14.89 2.79 -7.32
CA THR A 240 -15.96 2.23 -8.16
C THR A 240 -16.27 0.81 -7.68
N VAL A 241 -17.50 0.59 -7.27
CA VAL A 241 -18.02 -0.72 -6.88
C VAL A 241 -19.03 -1.16 -7.94
N GLY A 242 -18.80 -2.31 -8.55
CA GLY A 242 -19.73 -2.93 -9.48
C GLY A 242 -20.95 -3.49 -8.78
N ASP A 243 -21.90 -4.04 -9.54
CA ASP A 243 -23.17 -4.53 -9.03
C ASP A 243 -23.03 -5.77 -8.13
N LEU A 244 -23.97 -5.98 -7.22
CA LEU A 244 -24.09 -7.17 -6.37
C LEU A 244 -22.86 -7.42 -5.47
N CYS A 245 -22.20 -6.37 -5.02
CA CYS A 245 -21.00 -6.45 -4.21
C CYS A 245 -21.27 -6.21 -2.72
N PHE A 246 -20.39 -6.76 -1.86
CA PHE A 246 -20.39 -6.51 -0.42
C PHE A 246 -21.71 -6.85 0.30
N LYS A 247 -22.36 -7.93 -0.09
CA LYS A 247 -23.70 -8.30 0.41
C LYS A 247 -23.84 -8.32 1.94
N HIS A 248 -22.79 -8.77 2.64
CA HIS A 248 -22.81 -8.98 4.09
C HIS A 248 -22.18 -7.85 4.89
N VAL A 249 -21.68 -6.81 4.21
CA VAL A 249 -21.09 -5.64 4.88
C VAL A 249 -22.21 -4.81 5.51
N LYS A 250 -22.05 -4.49 6.79
CA LYS A 250 -23.00 -3.71 7.62
C LYS A 250 -22.47 -2.34 8.01
N GLU A 251 -21.18 -2.10 7.81
CA GLU A 251 -20.56 -0.81 8.10
C GLU A 251 -19.61 -0.42 6.98
N VAL A 252 -19.84 0.75 6.38
CA VAL A 252 -18.99 1.33 5.34
C VAL A 252 -18.37 2.62 5.86
N ILE A 253 -17.03 2.67 5.91
CA ILE A 253 -16.29 3.78 6.51
C ILE A 253 -15.41 4.44 5.45
N LEU A 254 -15.86 5.58 4.92
CA LEU A 254 -15.13 6.49 4.03
C LEU A 254 -14.85 7.77 4.81
N VAL A 255 -13.86 7.75 5.69
CA VAL A 255 -13.58 8.86 6.61
C VAL A 255 -12.14 9.34 6.48
N GLY A 256 -11.97 10.66 6.33
CA GLY A 256 -10.64 11.28 6.27
C GLY A 256 -9.87 11.05 4.98
N LEU A 257 -10.52 10.58 3.91
CA LEU A 257 -9.93 10.34 2.61
C LEU A 257 -9.78 11.68 1.85
N LYS A 258 -8.71 12.40 2.15
CA LYS A 258 -8.48 13.78 1.67
C LYS A 258 -8.29 13.93 0.16
N GLN A 259 -8.01 12.83 -0.55
CA GLN A 259 -7.83 12.83 -1.99
C GLN A 259 -9.04 12.30 -2.75
N LEU A 260 -10.03 11.71 -2.06
CA LEU A 260 -11.20 11.08 -2.67
C LEU A 260 -12.05 12.14 -3.38
N GLU A 261 -12.30 11.91 -4.67
CA GLU A 261 -13.05 12.82 -5.56
C GLU A 261 -14.39 12.22 -6.00
N THR A 262 -14.41 10.90 -6.25
CA THR A 262 -15.57 10.19 -6.77
C THR A 262 -15.85 8.89 -6.03
N VAL A 263 -17.12 8.64 -5.75
CA VAL A 263 -17.62 7.37 -5.19
C VAL A 263 -18.79 6.91 -6.06
N VAL A 264 -18.58 5.77 -6.72
CA VAL A 264 -19.61 5.15 -7.57
C VAL A 264 -19.89 3.74 -7.06
N ILE A 265 -21.12 3.46 -6.72
CA ILE A 265 -21.60 2.17 -6.22
C ILE A 265 -22.68 1.67 -7.16
N GLY A 266 -22.53 0.47 -7.67
CA GLY A 266 -23.48 -0.17 -8.58
C GLY A 266 -24.78 -0.60 -7.90
N ASP A 267 -25.56 -1.39 -8.62
CA ASP A 267 -26.88 -1.85 -8.15
C ASP A 267 -26.75 -3.01 -7.15
N ASP A 268 -27.73 -3.11 -6.25
CA ASP A 268 -27.87 -4.21 -5.27
C ASP A 268 -26.60 -4.47 -4.45
N CYS A 269 -25.84 -3.43 -4.12
CA CYS A 269 -24.67 -3.51 -3.27
C CYS A 269 -25.01 -3.29 -1.80
N PHE A 270 -24.22 -3.88 -0.92
CA PHE A 270 -24.40 -3.72 0.54
C PHE A 270 -25.82 -4.11 1.00
N THR A 271 -26.39 -5.12 0.38
CA THR A 271 -27.70 -5.64 0.71
C THR A 271 -27.70 -7.18 0.68
N GLU A 272 -28.25 -7.79 1.71
CA GLU A 272 -28.40 -9.24 1.86
C GLU A 272 -29.64 -9.71 1.16
N ASN A 273 -29.86 -9.48 -0.04
CA ASN A 273 -30.96 -9.95 -0.86
C ASN A 273 -32.25 -10.41 -0.20
N GLU A 274 -33.31 -9.98 -0.88
CA GLU A 274 -34.65 -10.50 -0.97
C GLU A 274 -35.49 -10.34 0.29
N TYR A 275 -36.46 -9.44 0.22
CA TYR A 275 -37.82 -9.53 0.77
C TYR A 275 -38.02 -10.33 2.08
N ASP A 276 -36.97 -10.86 2.69
CA ASP A 276 -37.07 -11.62 3.92
C ASP A 276 -36.94 -10.70 5.14
N GLN A 277 -38.14 -10.38 5.59
CA GLN A 277 -38.51 -10.11 6.98
C GLN A 277 -37.52 -9.26 7.79
N LEU A 278 -37.97 -8.08 8.05
CA LEU A 278 -37.60 -7.25 9.18
C LEU A 278 -37.53 -8.10 10.47
N ASP A 279 -36.48 -8.86 10.66
CA ASP A 279 -36.15 -9.42 11.95
C ASP A 279 -35.65 -8.25 12.82
N ASP A 280 -36.44 -7.91 13.81
CA ASP A 280 -36.18 -6.82 14.79
C ASP A 280 -34.85 -6.98 15.54
N ASP A 281 -34.14 -8.10 15.36
CA ASP A 281 -32.86 -8.43 16.02
C ASP A 281 -31.62 -8.18 15.15
N ASN A 282 -31.72 -7.68 13.90
CA ASN A 282 -30.55 -7.50 13.04
C ASN A 282 -29.97 -6.09 13.24
N PRO A 283 -28.68 -5.96 13.66
CA PRO A 283 -28.06 -4.66 13.86
C PRO A 283 -27.97 -3.89 12.53
N TYR A 284 -28.51 -2.73 12.53
CA TYR A 284 -28.70 -1.79 11.45
C TYR A 284 -27.41 -1.41 10.76
N GLY A 285 -27.37 -1.38 9.40
CA GLY A 285 -26.22 -0.97 8.62
C GLY A 285 -25.94 0.52 8.69
N HIS A 286 -24.64 0.87 8.63
CA HIS A 286 -24.16 2.25 8.75
C HIS A 286 -23.26 2.62 7.58
N PHE A 287 -23.57 3.74 6.92
CA PHE A 287 -22.73 4.34 5.89
C PHE A 287 -22.19 5.68 6.37
N TYR A 288 -20.88 5.83 6.36
CA TYR A 288 -20.17 7.04 6.75
C TYR A 288 -19.33 7.59 5.61
N LEU A 289 -19.60 8.81 5.17
CA LEU A 289 -18.78 9.61 4.28
C LEU A 289 -18.44 10.92 4.98
N LYS A 290 -17.25 10.97 5.63
CA LYS A 290 -16.91 12.11 6.50
C LYS A 290 -15.51 12.64 6.24
N ASP A 291 -15.34 13.96 6.39
CA ASP A 291 -14.04 14.63 6.29
C ASP A 291 -13.31 14.35 4.96
N CYS A 292 -14.07 14.13 3.88
CA CYS A 292 -13.61 13.89 2.52
C CYS A 292 -13.78 15.17 1.68
N GLU A 293 -12.90 16.14 1.89
CA GLU A 293 -13.06 17.52 1.41
C GLU A 293 -13.11 17.68 -0.11
N ARG A 294 -12.63 16.67 -0.88
CA ARG A 294 -12.56 16.73 -2.34
C ARG A 294 -13.65 15.95 -3.06
N VAL A 295 -14.47 15.20 -2.34
CA VAL A 295 -15.57 14.44 -2.96
C VAL A 295 -16.52 15.40 -3.67
N ARG A 296 -16.72 15.17 -4.96
CA ARG A 296 -17.62 15.96 -5.82
C ARG A 296 -18.84 15.18 -6.22
N GLU A 297 -18.71 13.87 -6.36
CA GLU A 297 -19.74 12.99 -6.89
C GLU A 297 -19.90 11.75 -6.01
N LEU A 298 -21.14 11.48 -5.62
CA LEU A 298 -21.57 10.26 -4.96
C LEU A 298 -22.74 9.67 -5.76
N THR A 299 -22.48 8.55 -6.42
CA THR A 299 -23.49 7.80 -7.17
C THR A 299 -23.74 6.46 -6.51
N ILE A 300 -24.98 6.10 -6.25
CA ILE A 300 -25.40 4.85 -5.61
C ILE A 300 -26.50 4.23 -6.47
N GLY A 301 -26.26 3.06 -7.00
CA GLY A 301 -27.16 2.29 -7.85
C GLY A 301 -28.42 1.82 -7.11
N CYS A 302 -29.42 1.36 -7.88
CA CYS A 302 -30.70 0.91 -7.37
C CYS A 302 -30.55 -0.24 -6.37
N GLY A 303 -31.38 -0.30 -5.34
CA GLY A 303 -31.39 -1.38 -4.34
C GLY A 303 -30.22 -1.43 -3.38
N SER A 304 -29.19 -0.59 -3.57
CA SER A 304 -28.02 -0.60 -2.70
C SER A 304 -28.31 0.03 -1.34
N PHE A 305 -27.71 -0.55 -0.28
CA PHE A 305 -27.92 -0.14 1.12
C PHE A 305 -29.38 -0.26 1.61
N SER A 306 -30.18 -1.15 1.08
CA SER A 306 -31.62 -1.24 1.41
C SER A 306 -31.89 -1.50 2.89
N GLY A 307 -31.04 -2.26 3.58
CA GLY A 307 -31.15 -2.54 5.01
C GLY A 307 -30.44 -1.56 5.94
N TYR A 308 -29.82 -0.51 5.42
CA TYR A 308 -29.07 0.46 6.24
C TYR A 308 -30.01 1.47 6.90
N THR A 309 -29.72 1.81 8.14
CA THR A 309 -30.51 2.75 8.96
C THR A 309 -29.80 4.06 9.23
N VAL A 310 -28.49 4.12 8.97
CA VAL A 310 -27.70 5.33 9.15
C VAL A 310 -26.96 5.64 7.85
N CYS A 311 -27.16 6.87 7.36
CA CYS A 311 -26.42 7.46 6.26
C CYS A 311 -25.94 8.84 6.71
N GLU A 312 -24.67 8.94 7.08
CA GLU A 312 -24.07 10.18 7.55
C GLU A 312 -23.06 10.72 6.54
N ILE A 313 -23.33 11.91 6.02
CA ILE A 313 -22.45 12.65 5.13
C ILE A 313 -22.08 13.96 5.84
N GLU A 314 -20.79 14.09 6.20
CA GLU A 314 -20.32 15.20 7.04
C GLU A 314 -18.99 15.76 6.53
N ASN A 315 -18.87 17.09 6.47
CA ASN A 315 -17.65 17.81 6.06
C ASN A 315 -17.14 17.39 4.66
N VAL A 316 -18.05 17.28 3.69
CA VAL A 316 -17.76 17.03 2.26
C VAL A 316 -18.08 18.28 1.45
N ASP A 317 -17.33 19.35 1.72
CA ASP A 317 -17.63 20.70 1.26
C ASP A 317 -17.60 20.89 -0.27
N SER A 318 -16.96 19.99 -1.00
CA SER A 318 -16.89 20.00 -2.48
C SER A 318 -18.00 19.19 -3.17
N LEU A 319 -18.90 18.57 -2.43
CA LEU A 319 -19.92 17.68 -2.98
C LEU A 319 -20.91 18.46 -3.86
N GLU A 320 -20.94 18.11 -5.14
CA GLU A 320 -21.75 18.78 -6.17
C GLU A 320 -22.96 17.92 -6.57
N VAL A 321 -22.77 16.59 -6.59
CA VAL A 321 -23.74 15.64 -7.12
C VAL A 321 -23.95 14.49 -6.15
N ILE A 322 -25.20 14.19 -5.82
CA ILE A 322 -25.62 12.96 -5.16
C ILE A 322 -26.71 12.34 -6.06
N GLU A 323 -26.42 11.15 -6.60
CA GLU A 323 -27.39 10.34 -7.35
C GLU A 323 -27.66 9.06 -6.59
N MET A 324 -28.92 8.72 -6.34
CA MET A 324 -29.33 7.51 -5.64
C MET A 324 -30.49 6.84 -6.36
N GLY A 325 -30.28 5.59 -6.75
CA GLY A 325 -31.28 4.79 -7.44
C GLY A 325 -31.66 5.28 -8.83
N ASP A 326 -32.69 4.68 -9.40
CA ASP A 326 -33.28 5.08 -10.67
C ASP A 326 -34.64 5.80 -10.42
N LEU A 327 -34.89 6.87 -11.18
CA LEU A 327 -36.12 7.64 -11.05
C LEU A 327 -37.37 6.90 -11.56
N ASP A 328 -37.17 5.90 -12.39
CA ASP A 328 -38.22 5.13 -13.07
C ASP A 328 -38.57 3.81 -12.37
N GLU A 329 -37.81 3.43 -11.31
CA GLU A 329 -38.03 2.19 -10.57
C GLU A 329 -38.27 2.47 -9.06
N ASP A 330 -38.86 1.49 -8.38
CA ASP A 330 -39.04 1.51 -6.92
C ASP A 330 -37.64 1.28 -6.25
N SER A 331 -36.83 2.31 -6.22
CA SER A 331 -35.50 2.27 -5.60
C SER A 331 -35.62 2.24 -4.09
N CYS A 332 -35.05 1.22 -3.46
CA CYS A 332 -35.10 1.01 -2.01
C CYS A 332 -33.82 1.43 -1.29
N ASN A 333 -33.05 2.35 -1.85
CA ASN A 333 -31.81 2.85 -1.22
C ASN A 333 -32.11 3.46 0.15
N PHE A 334 -31.40 3.01 1.18
CA PHE A 334 -31.55 3.53 2.55
C PHE A 334 -33.01 3.62 3.02
N TYR A 335 -33.83 2.64 2.67
CA TYR A 335 -35.30 2.66 2.91
C TYR A 335 -35.65 2.94 4.37
N ASN A 336 -34.86 2.49 5.33
CA ASN A 336 -35.05 2.68 6.76
C ASN A 336 -34.10 3.72 7.37
N ALA A 337 -33.33 4.45 6.56
CA ALA A 337 -32.32 5.39 7.08
C ALA A 337 -32.82 6.83 7.17
N SER A 338 -32.21 7.56 8.07
CA SER A 338 -32.24 9.03 8.08
C SER A 338 -31.00 9.53 7.38
N LEU A 339 -31.15 10.37 6.34
CA LEU A 339 -30.04 11.08 5.72
C LEU A 339 -29.70 12.32 6.53
N GLU A 340 -28.48 12.38 7.06
CA GLU A 340 -27.96 13.56 7.74
C GLU A 340 -26.81 14.19 6.93
N LEU A 341 -26.99 15.42 6.46
CA LEU A 341 -25.98 16.24 5.82
C LEU A 341 -25.49 17.31 6.79
N LYS A 342 -24.22 17.28 7.15
CA LYS A 342 -23.61 18.24 8.08
C LYS A 342 -22.35 18.85 7.48
N SER A 343 -22.12 20.14 7.73
CA SER A 343 -20.89 20.83 7.39
C SER A 343 -20.50 21.83 8.47
N ASP A 344 -19.26 21.75 8.94
CA ASP A 344 -18.68 22.69 9.89
C ASP A 344 -18.35 24.04 9.26
N SER A 345 -18.27 24.13 7.93
CA SER A 345 -17.94 25.36 7.19
C SER A 345 -19.03 26.43 7.32
N LEU A 346 -20.29 26.02 7.54
CA LEU A 346 -21.41 26.93 7.75
C LEU A 346 -21.40 27.64 9.11
N MET A 347 -20.58 27.20 10.05
CA MET A 347 -20.44 27.77 11.39
C MET A 347 -19.40 28.92 11.47
N ARG A 348 -18.70 29.24 10.39
CA ARG A 348 -17.60 30.23 10.37
C ARG A 348 -17.97 31.57 9.72
N ASN A 349 -19.25 31.85 9.43
CA ASN A 349 -19.73 33.14 8.90
C ASN A 349 -20.56 33.89 9.92
#